data_62d17a3dbffeea3d4cd5faf699e77b0e
#
_entry.id   62d17a3dbffeea3d4cd5faf699e77b0e
#
_cell.length_a   1.000
_cell.length_b   1.000
_cell.length_c   1.000
_cell.angle_alpha   90.00
_cell.angle_beta   90.00
_cell.angle_gamma   90.00
#
_symmetry.space_group_name_H-M   'P 1'
#
loop_
_entity.id
_entity.type
_entity.pdbx_description
1 polymer ?
#
loop_
_entity_poly.entity_id
_entity_poly.type
_entity_poly.pdbx_seq_one_letter_code
_entity_poly.pdbx_strand_id
1 'polypeptide(L)'
;MSILIKSATVITQNAKREIIDGCDILINENKIEATGKGIKEKAEFVIDAKDKIVMPGLVNAHTHAAMTIFRGYGEGLPLERWLKEKIWPAEAKLTDNQVYYGTLLGACEMIRSGVTSFIDMYITGLDEMAKACEQIGIRASLSDAVISMPGHDVKRAVAFGKKWKNSEFVIPHIACHSTYACTEEMLVKAKEATNKEKLKFHIHISETRKALFDCLEKTKKYPIEYLDSLGLIDDSSILAHASWVTKREIALVGKKKATIVNCPISNLKLATGGICPVREYYAKGANVCIGTDGPASNNSLNMFESIKLSSLLQKHHYWKADVLPAQVFLDFATINGARAFGINAGSIEKGKLADIVLLDATMPNLNPQHDLISNIVYTASPANVTDVIVNGKMVMRARQILTVDERRVVEEINKIAF
;
A
#
# COMPACT_ATOMS: atom_id res chain seq x y z
N MET A 1 -5.35 -23.00 13.47
CA MET A 1 -5.90 -21.98 14.39
C MET A 1 -7.23 -21.51 13.83
N SER A 2 -8.27 -21.48 14.64
CA SER A 2 -9.59 -20.98 14.24
C SER A 2 -10.01 -19.78 15.09
N ILE A 3 -10.65 -18.78 14.47
CA ILE A 3 -11.12 -17.56 15.11
C ILE A 3 -12.59 -17.36 14.74
N LEU A 4 -13.45 -17.11 15.73
CA LEU A 4 -14.83 -16.72 15.52
C LEU A 4 -15.03 -15.29 16.03
N ILE A 5 -15.31 -14.36 15.10
CA ILE A 5 -15.71 -13.00 15.40
C ILE A 5 -17.23 -12.98 15.44
N LYS A 6 -17.84 -12.49 16.55
CA LYS A 6 -19.26 -12.55 16.78
C LYS A 6 -19.94 -11.20 16.81
N SER A 7 -21.13 -11.15 16.21
CA SER A 7 -22.10 -10.05 16.34
C SER A 7 -21.60 -8.68 15.85
N ALA A 8 -20.68 -8.65 14.87
CA ALA A 8 -20.12 -7.41 14.33
C ALA A 8 -21.03 -6.70 13.34
N THR A 9 -20.86 -5.39 13.18
CA THR A 9 -21.25 -4.68 11.96
C THR A 9 -20.17 -4.88 10.90
N VAL A 10 -20.46 -5.67 9.86
CA VAL A 10 -19.46 -6.08 8.85
C VAL A 10 -19.63 -5.27 7.57
N ILE A 11 -18.60 -4.52 7.21
CA ILE A 11 -18.44 -3.91 5.88
C ILE A 11 -17.79 -4.97 4.99
N THR A 12 -18.58 -5.66 4.17
CA THR A 12 -18.10 -6.84 3.46
C THR A 12 -17.13 -6.53 2.32
N GLN A 13 -17.26 -5.38 1.70
CA GLN A 13 -16.57 -5.04 0.44
C GLN A 13 -16.78 -6.09 -0.67
N ASN A 14 -17.86 -6.89 -0.59
CA ASN A 14 -18.27 -7.81 -1.65
C ASN A 14 -18.79 -7.05 -2.89
N ALA A 15 -19.15 -7.75 -3.94
CA ALA A 15 -19.63 -7.13 -5.18
C ALA A 15 -20.86 -6.23 -4.99
N LYS A 16 -21.69 -6.48 -3.96
CA LYS A 16 -22.89 -5.69 -3.62
C LYS A 16 -22.59 -4.57 -2.63
N ARG A 17 -21.40 -4.49 -2.04
CA ARG A 17 -21.01 -3.52 -0.99
C ARG A 17 -21.92 -3.58 0.23
N GLU A 18 -22.34 -4.81 0.61
CA GLU A 18 -23.23 -5.02 1.74
C GLU A 18 -22.58 -4.63 3.07
N ILE A 19 -23.38 -4.01 3.93
CA ILE A 19 -23.10 -3.83 5.36
C ILE A 19 -24.06 -4.72 6.12
N ILE A 20 -23.54 -5.60 6.98
CA ILE A 20 -24.36 -6.63 7.66
C ILE A 20 -24.20 -6.46 9.18
N ASP A 21 -25.28 -6.07 9.85
CA ASP A 21 -25.31 -5.97 11.30
C ASP A 21 -25.52 -7.31 11.99
N GLY A 22 -24.81 -7.49 13.12
CA GLY A 22 -24.88 -8.71 13.92
C GLY A 22 -24.36 -9.94 13.18
N CYS A 23 -23.37 -9.75 12.32
CA CYS A 23 -22.76 -10.81 11.53
C CYS A 23 -21.61 -11.48 12.28
N ASP A 24 -21.56 -12.81 12.22
CA ASP A 24 -20.42 -13.61 12.67
C ASP A 24 -19.49 -13.91 11.49
N ILE A 25 -18.19 -14.05 11.77
CA ILE A 25 -17.17 -14.43 10.79
C ILE A 25 -16.37 -15.58 11.40
N LEU A 26 -16.37 -16.72 10.73
CA LEU A 26 -15.52 -17.85 11.09
C LEU A 26 -14.29 -17.86 10.20
N ILE A 27 -13.12 -17.84 10.83
CA ILE A 27 -11.83 -17.97 10.19
C ILE A 27 -11.25 -19.33 10.55
N ASN A 28 -10.79 -20.06 9.56
CA ASN A 28 -10.07 -21.32 9.76
C ASN A 28 -8.74 -21.25 8.99
N GLU A 29 -7.64 -21.51 9.70
CA GLU A 29 -6.30 -21.30 9.19
C GLU A 29 -6.12 -19.85 8.69
N ASN A 30 -5.88 -19.67 7.40
CA ASN A 30 -5.66 -18.34 6.81
C ASN A 30 -6.85 -17.82 5.97
N LYS A 31 -8.02 -18.49 6.04
CA LYS A 31 -9.20 -18.15 5.20
C LYS A 31 -10.44 -17.89 6.00
N ILE A 32 -11.28 -17.05 5.44
CA ILE A 32 -12.68 -16.90 5.88
C ILE A 32 -13.43 -18.15 5.44
N GLU A 33 -13.90 -18.94 6.40
CA GLU A 33 -14.64 -20.17 6.14
C GLU A 33 -16.13 -19.92 5.99
N ALA A 34 -16.70 -19.05 6.84
CA ALA A 34 -18.11 -18.70 6.80
C ALA A 34 -18.35 -17.26 7.29
N THR A 35 -19.43 -16.66 6.79
CA THR A 35 -19.99 -15.39 7.25
C THR A 35 -21.50 -15.52 7.38
N GLY A 36 -22.10 -14.96 8.43
CA GLY A 36 -23.55 -15.04 8.64
C GLY A 36 -23.93 -14.79 10.09
N LYS A 37 -25.22 -14.95 10.44
CA LYS A 37 -25.70 -14.79 11.82
C LYS A 37 -25.79 -16.12 12.54
N GLY A 38 -25.35 -16.16 13.80
CA GLY A 38 -25.55 -17.30 14.67
C GLY A 38 -24.73 -18.54 14.31
N ILE A 39 -23.48 -18.32 13.88
CA ILE A 39 -22.51 -19.40 13.63
C ILE A 39 -22.28 -20.16 14.94
N LYS A 40 -22.53 -21.49 14.91
CA LYS A 40 -22.47 -22.38 16.09
C LYS A 40 -21.17 -23.16 16.21
N GLU A 41 -20.33 -23.10 15.20
CA GLU A 41 -19.04 -23.78 15.16
C GLU A 41 -18.14 -23.27 16.28
N LYS A 42 -17.44 -24.21 16.94
CA LYS A 42 -16.46 -23.89 17.97
C LYS A 42 -15.18 -23.42 17.32
N ALA A 43 -14.59 -22.39 17.87
CA ALA A 43 -13.28 -21.88 17.47
C ALA A 43 -12.33 -21.83 18.67
N GLU A 44 -11.03 -21.90 18.42
CA GLU A 44 -9.99 -21.79 19.46
C GLU A 44 -10.01 -20.42 20.13
N PHE A 45 -10.34 -19.36 19.35
CA PHE A 45 -10.48 -17.99 19.84
C PHE A 45 -11.83 -17.42 19.45
N VAL A 46 -12.48 -16.76 20.40
CA VAL A 46 -13.73 -16.03 20.18
C VAL A 46 -13.51 -14.56 20.50
N ILE A 47 -13.96 -13.69 19.57
CA ILE A 47 -13.94 -12.24 19.73
C ILE A 47 -15.39 -11.76 19.77
N ASP A 48 -15.83 -11.18 20.88
CA ASP A 48 -17.06 -10.43 20.92
C ASP A 48 -16.85 -9.08 20.20
N ALA A 49 -17.58 -8.90 19.11
CA ALA A 49 -17.48 -7.72 18.25
C ALA A 49 -18.80 -6.93 18.16
N LYS A 50 -19.67 -7.05 19.17
CA LYS A 50 -20.99 -6.40 19.20
C LYS A 50 -20.92 -4.89 18.96
N ASP A 51 -19.88 -4.24 19.51
CA ASP A 51 -19.67 -2.78 19.38
C ASP A 51 -18.50 -2.46 18.42
N LYS A 52 -18.26 -3.34 17.45
CA LYS A 52 -17.16 -3.17 16.49
C LYS A 52 -17.67 -3.17 15.04
N ILE A 53 -16.99 -2.37 14.24
CA ILE A 53 -17.05 -2.43 12.78
C ILE A 53 -15.93 -3.36 12.33
N VAL A 54 -16.27 -4.36 11.53
CA VAL A 54 -15.30 -5.29 10.92
C VAL A 54 -15.24 -5.04 9.43
N MET A 55 -14.05 -4.85 8.90
CA MET A 55 -13.84 -4.62 7.47
C MET A 55 -12.58 -5.32 6.99
N PRO A 56 -12.39 -5.50 5.66
CA PRO A 56 -11.12 -5.97 5.13
C PRO A 56 -9.98 -5.06 5.57
N GLY A 57 -8.81 -5.64 5.81
CA GLY A 57 -7.61 -4.88 6.08
C GLY A 57 -7.26 -3.91 4.94
N LEU A 58 -6.72 -2.75 5.30
CA LEU A 58 -6.28 -1.76 4.34
C LEU A 58 -5.00 -2.25 3.63
N VAL A 59 -4.87 -1.91 2.36
CA VAL A 59 -3.70 -2.19 1.53
C VAL A 59 -3.00 -0.87 1.19
N ASN A 60 -1.77 -0.71 1.67
CA ASN A 60 -0.91 0.39 1.27
C ASN A 60 -0.19 0.02 -0.04
N ALA A 61 -0.68 0.52 -1.17
CA ALA A 61 -0.26 0.02 -2.48
C ALA A 61 1.09 0.60 -2.98
N HIS A 62 1.71 1.50 -2.23
CA HIS A 62 3.06 2.02 -2.49
C HIS A 62 3.63 2.67 -1.23
N THR A 63 4.79 2.19 -0.80
CA THR A 63 5.54 2.76 0.32
C THR A 63 7.04 2.42 0.23
N HIS A 64 7.81 2.98 1.18
CA HIS A 64 9.21 2.68 1.47
C HIS A 64 9.36 2.53 2.98
N ALA A 65 8.91 1.41 3.52
CA ALA A 65 8.72 1.21 4.97
C ALA A 65 9.98 1.45 5.80
N ALA A 66 11.15 1.03 5.30
CA ALA A 66 12.43 1.25 5.98
C ALA A 66 12.78 2.73 6.16
N MET A 67 12.22 3.63 5.35
CA MET A 67 12.45 5.08 5.43
C MET A 67 11.85 5.74 6.70
N THR A 68 11.24 4.99 7.61
CA THR A 68 10.88 5.51 8.94
C THR A 68 12.07 6.11 9.68
N ILE A 69 13.28 5.58 9.43
CA ILE A 69 14.55 6.10 9.96
C ILE A 69 14.86 7.52 9.49
N PHE A 70 14.27 7.95 8.35
CA PHE A 70 14.44 9.28 7.77
C PHE A 70 13.23 10.20 8.01
N ARG A 71 12.33 9.85 8.90
CA ARG A 71 11.16 10.66 9.22
C ARG A 71 11.58 12.07 9.67
N GLY A 72 11.11 13.10 8.93
CA GLY A 72 11.49 14.50 9.16
C GLY A 72 12.87 14.90 8.63
N TYR A 73 13.62 13.99 8.00
CA TYR A 73 14.93 14.29 7.44
C TYR A 73 14.82 15.00 6.07
N GLY A 74 15.46 16.17 5.93
CA GLY A 74 15.50 16.91 4.67
C GLY A 74 14.23 17.72 4.36
N GLU A 75 13.52 18.21 5.37
CA GLU A 75 12.32 19.04 5.22
C GLU A 75 12.54 20.27 4.33
N GLY A 76 11.52 20.61 3.51
CA GLY A 76 11.49 21.86 2.72
C GLY A 76 12.31 21.84 1.43
N LEU A 77 12.79 20.69 0.96
CA LEU A 77 13.53 20.55 -0.30
C LEU A 77 12.64 20.01 -1.44
N PRO A 78 12.78 20.53 -2.67
CA PRO A 78 12.20 19.92 -3.86
C PRO A 78 12.72 18.48 -4.07
N LEU A 79 11.92 17.60 -4.68
CA LEU A 79 12.19 16.16 -4.81
C LEU A 79 13.62 15.84 -5.29
N GLU A 80 14.08 16.45 -6.38
CA GLU A 80 15.40 16.11 -6.95
C GLU A 80 16.57 16.49 -6.01
N ARG A 81 16.46 17.65 -5.34
CA ARG A 81 17.46 18.09 -4.35
C ARG A 81 17.37 17.24 -3.09
N TRP A 82 16.15 16.95 -2.64
CA TRP A 82 15.88 16.08 -1.51
C TRP A 82 16.50 14.69 -1.70
N LEU A 83 16.30 14.07 -2.85
CA LEU A 83 16.89 12.77 -3.18
C LEU A 83 18.43 12.85 -3.23
N LYS A 84 18.99 13.80 -4.02
CA LYS A 84 20.43 13.85 -4.29
C LYS A 84 21.26 14.34 -3.11
N GLU A 85 20.75 15.34 -2.36
CA GLU A 85 21.51 16.02 -1.32
C GLU A 85 21.30 15.37 0.07
N LYS A 86 20.19 14.67 0.28
CA LYS A 86 19.81 14.11 1.58
C LYS A 86 19.61 12.60 1.55
N ILE A 87 18.67 12.10 0.78
CA ILE A 87 18.22 10.70 0.90
C ILE A 87 19.24 9.70 0.38
N TRP A 88 19.62 9.78 -0.89
CA TRP A 88 20.57 8.81 -1.46
C TRP A 88 21.93 8.78 -0.74
N PRO A 89 22.55 9.91 -0.32
CA PRO A 89 23.76 9.86 0.49
C PRO A 89 23.57 9.20 1.88
N ALA A 90 22.39 9.33 2.47
CA ALA A 90 22.07 8.70 3.74
C ALA A 90 21.73 7.21 3.57
N GLU A 91 20.93 6.85 2.57
CA GLU A 91 20.59 5.45 2.24
C GLU A 91 21.83 4.62 1.92
N ALA A 92 22.81 5.19 1.22
CA ALA A 92 24.07 4.51 0.90
C ALA A 92 24.89 4.09 2.14
N LYS A 93 24.56 4.63 3.32
CA LYS A 93 25.23 4.35 4.59
C LYS A 93 24.40 3.46 5.51
N LEU A 94 23.16 3.09 5.10
CA LEU A 94 22.30 2.25 5.92
C LEU A 94 22.93 0.88 6.14
N THR A 95 22.88 0.45 7.39
CA THR A 95 23.21 -0.92 7.78
C THR A 95 21.97 -1.81 7.71
N ASP A 96 22.18 -3.10 7.60
CA ASP A 96 21.10 -4.10 7.64
C ASP A 96 20.21 -3.95 8.89
N ASN A 97 20.83 -3.67 10.05
CA ASN A 97 20.12 -3.45 11.31
C ASN A 97 19.19 -2.22 11.25
N GLN A 98 19.65 -1.14 10.61
CA GLN A 98 18.84 0.07 10.42
C GLN A 98 17.65 -0.19 9.50
N VAL A 99 17.85 -0.94 8.41
CA VAL A 99 16.77 -1.32 7.50
C VAL A 99 15.75 -2.24 8.20
N TYR A 100 16.22 -3.22 8.97
CA TYR A 100 15.37 -4.13 9.74
C TYR A 100 14.47 -3.37 10.73
N TYR A 101 15.05 -2.57 11.63
CA TYR A 101 14.28 -1.82 12.62
C TYR A 101 13.45 -0.69 12.00
N GLY A 102 13.94 -0.05 10.94
CA GLY A 102 13.16 0.92 10.17
C GLY A 102 11.88 0.29 9.59
N THR A 103 12.01 -0.92 9.02
CA THR A 103 10.88 -1.69 8.50
C THR A 103 9.93 -2.11 9.62
N LEU A 104 10.43 -2.62 10.75
CA LEU A 104 9.60 -2.96 11.90
C LEU A 104 8.81 -1.78 12.42
N LEU A 105 9.44 -0.61 12.55
CA LEU A 105 8.76 0.61 12.99
C LEU A 105 7.65 1.00 12.03
N GLY A 106 7.93 0.96 10.71
CA GLY A 106 6.92 1.21 9.69
C GLY A 106 5.77 0.22 9.72
N ALA A 107 6.07 -1.05 9.90
CA ALA A 107 5.07 -2.11 10.01
C ALA A 107 4.20 -1.98 11.27
N CYS A 108 4.78 -1.59 12.42
CA CYS A 108 4.01 -1.26 13.63
C CYS A 108 3.01 -0.14 13.38
N GLU A 109 3.45 0.96 12.74
CA GLU A 109 2.57 2.08 12.40
C GLU A 109 1.46 1.66 11.43
N MET A 110 1.79 0.89 10.40
CA MET A 110 0.83 0.37 9.43
C MET A 110 -0.22 -0.54 10.10
N ILE A 111 0.19 -1.50 10.93
CA ILE A 111 -0.74 -2.38 11.66
C ILE A 111 -1.65 -1.55 12.56
N ARG A 112 -1.12 -0.60 13.31
CA ARG A 112 -1.92 0.31 14.16
C ARG A 112 -2.92 1.14 13.39
N SER A 113 -2.68 1.38 12.10
CA SER A 113 -3.61 2.07 11.20
C SER A 113 -4.50 1.13 10.37
N GLY A 114 -4.54 -0.17 10.70
CA GLY A 114 -5.40 -1.15 10.04
C GLY A 114 -4.89 -1.66 8.70
N VAL A 115 -3.62 -1.41 8.36
CA VAL A 115 -2.98 -1.97 7.17
C VAL A 115 -2.58 -3.41 7.45
N THR A 116 -3.02 -4.32 6.59
CA THR A 116 -2.68 -5.75 6.65
C THR A 116 -1.67 -6.16 5.60
N SER A 117 -1.53 -5.33 4.56
CA SER A 117 -0.58 -5.60 3.48
C SER A 117 -0.08 -4.30 2.83
N PHE A 118 1.17 -4.31 2.33
CA PHE A 118 1.76 -3.17 1.63
C PHE A 118 2.65 -3.59 0.46
N ILE A 119 2.82 -2.70 -0.52
CA ILE A 119 3.71 -2.88 -1.68
C ILE A 119 4.86 -1.88 -1.53
N ASP A 120 6.09 -2.38 -1.56
CA ASP A 120 7.30 -1.60 -1.30
C ASP A 120 8.39 -1.93 -2.32
N MET A 121 9.11 -0.91 -2.76
CA MET A 121 10.35 -1.07 -3.50
C MET A 121 11.46 -0.33 -2.75
N TYR A 122 12.60 -1.00 -2.54
CA TYR A 122 13.71 -0.39 -1.84
C TYR A 122 15.04 -0.76 -2.49
N ILE A 123 16.12 -0.06 -2.15
CA ILE A 123 17.42 -0.25 -2.82
C ILE A 123 18.46 -0.98 -1.98
N THR A 124 18.20 -1.19 -0.68
CA THR A 124 19.15 -1.84 0.24
C THR A 124 18.43 -2.65 1.29
N GLY A 125 19.08 -3.69 1.84
CA GLY A 125 18.58 -4.45 2.98
C GLY A 125 17.26 -5.22 2.76
N LEU A 126 16.92 -5.61 1.53
CA LEU A 126 15.63 -6.25 1.23
C LEU A 126 15.39 -7.54 2.00
N ASP A 127 16.44 -8.31 2.26
CA ASP A 127 16.34 -9.52 3.10
C ASP A 127 15.95 -9.18 4.53
N GLU A 128 16.45 -8.08 5.07
CA GLU A 128 16.11 -7.60 6.40
C GLU A 128 14.70 -7.05 6.48
N MET A 129 14.25 -6.36 5.43
CA MET A 129 12.84 -5.98 5.29
C MET A 129 11.93 -7.20 5.29
N ALA A 130 12.28 -8.23 4.52
CA ALA A 130 11.50 -9.46 4.45
C ALA A 130 11.43 -10.18 5.82
N LYS A 131 12.56 -10.31 6.52
CA LYS A 131 12.61 -10.87 7.88
C LYS A 131 11.75 -10.07 8.87
N ALA A 132 11.79 -8.74 8.80
CA ALA A 132 10.98 -7.86 9.64
C ALA A 132 9.48 -8.09 9.39
N CYS A 133 9.07 -8.21 8.13
CA CYS A 133 7.68 -8.48 7.76
C CYS A 133 7.20 -9.86 8.24
N GLU A 134 8.03 -10.92 8.11
CA GLU A 134 7.70 -12.25 8.64
C GLU A 134 7.59 -12.24 10.16
N GLN A 135 8.52 -11.58 10.85
CA GLN A 135 8.51 -11.52 12.31
C GLN A 135 7.26 -10.83 12.85
N ILE A 136 6.88 -9.68 12.29
CA ILE A 136 5.70 -8.95 12.77
C ILE A 136 4.40 -9.55 12.25
N GLY A 137 4.45 -10.32 11.15
CA GLY A 137 3.28 -10.96 10.55
C GLY A 137 2.44 -10.04 9.68
N ILE A 138 3.03 -9.04 9.02
CA ILE A 138 2.38 -8.21 8.02
C ILE A 138 2.69 -8.71 6.61
N ARG A 139 1.72 -8.71 5.71
CA ARG A 139 1.94 -9.12 4.33
C ARG A 139 2.62 -8.00 3.54
N ALA A 140 3.73 -8.32 2.84
CA ALA A 140 4.49 -7.36 2.06
C ALA A 140 4.79 -7.86 0.65
N SER A 141 4.54 -7.02 -0.36
CA SER A 141 5.12 -7.23 -1.68
C SER A 141 6.40 -6.41 -1.77
N LEU A 142 7.54 -7.07 -1.93
CA LEU A 142 8.86 -6.44 -1.85
C LEU A 142 9.64 -6.62 -3.15
N SER A 143 10.40 -5.60 -3.52
CA SER A 143 11.34 -5.65 -4.64
C SER A 143 12.62 -4.92 -4.33
N ASP A 144 13.75 -5.53 -4.71
CA ASP A 144 15.03 -4.83 -4.85
C ASP A 144 14.95 -3.98 -6.13
N ALA A 145 14.85 -2.66 -5.96
CA ALA A 145 14.57 -1.78 -7.08
C ALA A 145 15.77 -1.66 -8.03
N VAL A 146 15.49 -1.91 -9.31
CA VAL A 146 16.45 -1.69 -10.39
C VAL A 146 16.67 -0.19 -10.58
N ILE A 147 17.92 0.25 -10.50
CA ILE A 147 18.32 1.65 -10.65
C ILE A 147 19.73 1.71 -11.22
N SER A 148 20.08 2.78 -11.97
CA SER A 148 21.41 2.97 -12.58
C SER A 148 22.48 3.31 -11.54
N MET A 149 22.62 2.43 -10.56
CA MET A 149 23.69 2.45 -9.55
C MET A 149 24.41 1.09 -9.57
N PRO A 150 25.71 1.04 -9.24
CA PRO A 150 26.45 -0.23 -9.22
C PRO A 150 25.78 -1.29 -8.31
N GLY A 151 25.58 -2.49 -8.84
CA GLY A 151 25.00 -3.61 -8.11
C GLY A 151 23.45 -3.65 -8.03
N HIS A 152 22.72 -2.68 -8.59
CA HIS A 152 21.26 -2.60 -8.55
C HIS A 152 20.62 -2.99 -9.89
N ASP A 153 20.90 -4.18 -10.36
CA ASP A 153 20.42 -4.71 -11.64
C ASP A 153 19.24 -5.69 -11.48
N VAL A 154 18.69 -6.09 -12.61
CA VAL A 154 17.56 -7.04 -12.69
C VAL A 154 17.91 -8.41 -12.10
N LYS A 155 19.18 -8.84 -12.15
CA LYS A 155 19.60 -10.14 -11.60
C LYS A 155 19.43 -10.19 -10.10
N ARG A 156 19.74 -9.07 -9.42
CA ARG A 156 19.58 -8.93 -7.98
C ARG A 156 18.09 -8.99 -7.58
N ALA A 157 17.22 -8.28 -8.29
CA ALA A 157 15.77 -8.34 -8.07
C ALA A 157 15.20 -9.76 -8.27
N VAL A 158 15.64 -10.47 -9.32
CA VAL A 158 15.25 -11.86 -9.56
C VAL A 158 15.78 -12.81 -8.49
N ALA A 159 17.02 -12.62 -8.03
CA ALA A 159 17.60 -13.44 -6.95
C ALA A 159 16.81 -13.29 -5.64
N PHE A 160 16.45 -12.06 -5.26
CA PHE A 160 15.56 -11.79 -4.14
C PHE A 160 14.21 -12.52 -4.34
N GLY A 161 13.60 -12.37 -5.52
CA GLY A 161 12.35 -13.04 -5.86
C GLY A 161 12.39 -14.55 -5.69
N LYS A 162 13.46 -15.20 -6.15
CA LYS A 162 13.64 -16.65 -6.00
C LYS A 162 13.83 -17.10 -4.56
N LYS A 163 14.52 -16.29 -3.77
CA LYS A 163 14.76 -16.57 -2.35
C LYS A 163 13.47 -16.57 -1.54
N TRP A 164 12.59 -15.59 -1.80
CA TRP A 164 11.40 -15.34 -0.97
C TRP A 164 10.08 -15.85 -1.55
N LYS A 165 10.08 -16.50 -2.71
CA LYS A 165 8.87 -16.97 -3.42
C LYS A 165 7.96 -17.91 -2.61
N ASN A 166 8.47 -18.57 -1.59
CA ASN A 166 7.72 -19.52 -0.75
C ASN A 166 7.34 -18.93 0.62
N SER A 167 7.59 -17.67 0.87
CA SER A 167 7.18 -17.02 2.11
C SER A 167 5.66 -16.89 2.20
N GLU A 168 5.09 -17.03 3.41
CA GLU A 168 3.67 -16.79 3.65
C GLU A 168 3.32 -15.30 3.65
N PHE A 169 4.29 -14.43 3.97
CA PHE A 169 4.08 -13.00 4.14
C PHE A 169 4.74 -12.14 3.07
N VAL A 170 5.81 -12.63 2.44
CA VAL A 170 6.55 -11.86 1.44
C VAL A 170 6.24 -12.36 0.03
N ILE A 171 5.67 -11.49 -0.80
CA ILE A 171 5.38 -11.76 -2.22
C ILE A 171 6.31 -10.88 -3.06
N PRO A 172 7.32 -11.46 -3.72
CA PRO A 172 8.23 -10.69 -4.55
C PRO A 172 7.56 -10.07 -5.77
N HIS A 173 8.09 -8.91 -6.19
CA HIS A 173 7.79 -8.32 -7.50
C HIS A 173 9.08 -7.78 -8.13
N ILE A 174 9.02 -7.25 -9.34
CA ILE A 174 10.14 -6.57 -10.00
C ILE A 174 9.83 -5.08 -10.05
N ALA A 175 10.71 -4.27 -9.52
CA ALA A 175 10.57 -2.82 -9.57
C ALA A 175 11.72 -2.14 -10.31
N CYS A 176 11.39 -1.11 -11.08
CA CYS A 176 12.34 -0.10 -11.55
C CYS A 176 12.09 1.20 -10.81
N HIS A 177 13.16 1.90 -10.42
CA HIS A 177 12.98 3.16 -9.69
C HIS A 177 12.13 4.15 -10.51
N SER A 178 12.59 4.53 -11.68
CA SER A 178 11.87 5.49 -12.54
C SER A 178 12.45 5.53 -13.96
N THR A 179 11.78 6.24 -14.88
CA THR A 179 12.27 6.47 -16.25
C THR A 179 13.52 7.35 -16.32
N TYR A 180 13.80 8.16 -15.28
CA TYR A 180 14.98 9.00 -15.22
C TYR A 180 16.17 8.34 -14.51
N ALA A 181 15.92 7.33 -13.71
CA ALA A 181 16.94 6.62 -12.92
C ALA A 181 17.28 5.23 -13.48
N CYS A 182 16.61 4.78 -14.55
CA CYS A 182 16.88 3.53 -15.25
C CYS A 182 17.19 3.78 -16.72
N THR A 183 18.07 2.97 -17.31
CA THR A 183 18.26 2.95 -18.76
C THR A 183 17.12 2.17 -19.44
N GLU A 184 16.93 2.41 -20.74
CA GLU A 184 15.94 1.64 -21.53
C GLU A 184 16.20 0.14 -21.45
N GLU A 185 17.45 -0.29 -21.56
CA GLU A 185 17.86 -1.69 -21.45
C GLU A 185 17.45 -2.29 -20.08
N MET A 186 17.65 -1.54 -18.98
CA MET A 186 17.22 -2.00 -17.64
C MET A 186 15.71 -2.16 -17.55
N LEU A 187 14.95 -1.20 -18.08
CA LEU A 187 13.49 -1.25 -18.11
C LEU A 187 12.98 -2.49 -18.89
N VAL A 188 13.51 -2.71 -20.08
CA VAL A 188 13.13 -3.86 -20.92
C VAL A 188 13.48 -5.18 -20.23
N LYS A 189 14.70 -5.34 -19.72
CA LYS A 189 15.11 -6.55 -18.99
C LYS A 189 14.29 -6.79 -17.73
N ALA A 190 13.90 -5.74 -17.01
CA ALA A 190 13.03 -5.86 -15.85
C ALA A 190 11.64 -6.41 -16.25
N LYS A 191 11.08 -5.94 -17.37
CA LYS A 191 9.79 -6.44 -17.86
C LYS A 191 9.90 -7.89 -18.37
N GLU A 192 10.95 -8.24 -19.06
CA GLU A 192 11.21 -9.62 -19.47
C GLU A 192 11.28 -10.56 -18.25
N ALA A 193 11.99 -10.15 -17.20
CA ALA A 193 12.05 -10.89 -15.93
C ALA A 193 10.67 -10.99 -15.26
N THR A 194 9.91 -9.90 -15.23
CA THR A 194 8.52 -9.87 -14.72
C THR A 194 7.66 -10.92 -15.40
N ASN A 195 7.69 -10.95 -16.74
CA ASN A 195 6.89 -11.88 -17.54
C ASN A 195 7.34 -13.34 -17.34
N LYS A 196 8.66 -13.58 -17.31
CA LYS A 196 9.24 -14.91 -17.12
C LYS A 196 8.91 -15.50 -15.75
N GLU A 197 9.02 -14.69 -14.71
CA GLU A 197 8.77 -15.14 -13.32
C GLU A 197 7.28 -14.98 -12.91
N LYS A 198 6.42 -14.45 -13.80
CA LYS A 198 4.98 -14.18 -13.58
C LYS A 198 4.73 -13.29 -12.36
N LEU A 199 5.52 -12.24 -12.22
CA LEU A 199 5.48 -11.29 -11.13
C LEU A 199 4.73 -10.01 -11.54
N LYS A 200 4.55 -9.07 -10.60
CA LYS A 200 4.12 -7.70 -10.89
C LYS A 200 5.32 -6.83 -11.27
N PHE A 201 5.08 -5.78 -12.04
CA PHE A 201 6.04 -4.74 -12.41
C PHE A 201 5.68 -3.44 -11.71
N HIS A 202 6.61 -2.79 -11.03
CA HIS A 202 6.35 -1.57 -10.26
C HIS A 202 7.34 -0.46 -10.65
N ILE A 203 6.86 0.81 -10.74
CA ILE A 203 7.70 1.94 -11.13
C ILE A 203 7.09 3.27 -10.65
N HIS A 204 7.93 4.25 -10.23
CA HIS A 204 7.52 5.65 -10.10
C HIS A 204 7.43 6.28 -11.49
N ILE A 205 6.31 6.94 -11.77
CA ILE A 205 6.07 7.51 -13.10
C ILE A 205 5.34 8.86 -13.02
N SER A 206 5.78 9.82 -13.83
CA SER A 206 5.09 11.10 -13.99
C SER A 206 4.76 11.79 -12.66
N GLU A 207 5.66 11.70 -11.69
CA GLU A 207 5.49 12.25 -10.35
C GLU A 207 5.61 13.78 -10.37
N THR A 208 6.66 14.30 -11.01
CA THR A 208 6.93 15.74 -11.13
C THR A 208 6.80 16.21 -12.56
N ARG A 209 6.51 17.52 -12.71
CA ARG A 209 6.53 18.17 -14.02
C ARG A 209 7.88 18.04 -14.71
N LYS A 210 8.98 18.12 -13.93
CA LYS A 210 10.33 17.95 -14.45
C LYS A 210 10.54 16.56 -15.03
N ALA A 211 10.16 15.50 -14.31
CA ALA A 211 10.30 14.12 -14.78
C ALA A 211 9.54 13.88 -16.10
N LEU A 212 8.37 14.51 -16.27
CA LEU A 212 7.63 14.47 -17.53
C LEU A 212 8.43 15.11 -18.66
N PHE A 213 8.91 16.35 -18.48
CA PHE A 213 9.63 17.08 -19.55
C PHE A 213 11.00 16.46 -19.87
N ASP A 214 11.74 15.98 -18.89
CA ASP A 214 13.01 15.26 -19.11
C ASP A 214 12.77 13.99 -19.98
N CYS A 215 11.71 13.24 -19.70
CA CYS A 215 11.35 12.08 -20.50
C CYS A 215 10.97 12.48 -21.94
N LEU A 216 10.12 13.51 -22.09
CA LEU A 216 9.68 14.01 -23.41
C LEU A 216 10.84 14.55 -24.24
N GLU A 217 11.78 15.27 -23.64
CA GLU A 217 12.98 15.78 -24.31
C GLU A 217 13.86 14.63 -24.80
N LYS A 218 14.11 13.63 -23.94
CA LYS A 218 15.00 12.50 -24.21
C LYS A 218 14.39 11.51 -25.20
N THR A 219 13.09 11.18 -25.07
CA THR A 219 12.47 10.07 -25.79
C THR A 219 11.47 10.50 -26.88
N LYS A 220 11.11 11.79 -26.92
CA LYS A 220 10.05 12.39 -27.76
C LYS A 220 8.65 11.79 -27.46
N LYS A 221 8.49 11.13 -26.29
CA LYS A 221 7.23 10.54 -25.82
C LYS A 221 6.94 10.96 -24.37
N TYR A 222 5.67 11.05 -24.01
CA TYR A 222 5.27 11.18 -22.62
C TYR A 222 5.61 9.90 -21.83
N PRO A 223 5.82 9.99 -20.50
CA PRO A 223 6.41 8.87 -19.75
C PRO A 223 5.65 7.54 -19.87
N ILE A 224 4.31 7.53 -19.78
CA ILE A 224 3.52 6.29 -19.90
C ILE A 224 3.49 5.81 -21.37
N GLU A 225 3.42 6.73 -22.35
CA GLU A 225 3.53 6.38 -23.77
C GLU A 225 4.91 5.78 -24.10
N TYR A 226 5.97 6.30 -23.47
CA TYR A 226 7.32 5.74 -23.59
C TYR A 226 7.38 4.32 -23.06
N LEU A 227 6.91 4.08 -21.83
CA LEU A 227 6.87 2.72 -21.26
C LEU A 227 6.03 1.76 -22.10
N ASP A 228 4.87 2.21 -22.60
CA ASP A 228 4.04 1.37 -23.49
C ASP A 228 4.74 1.01 -24.79
N SER A 229 5.48 1.96 -25.38
CA SER A 229 6.25 1.68 -26.60
C SER A 229 7.37 0.66 -26.41
N LEU A 230 7.80 0.43 -25.17
CA LEU A 230 8.75 -0.61 -24.78
C LEU A 230 8.05 -1.91 -24.33
N GLY A 231 6.70 -1.96 -24.38
CA GLY A 231 5.93 -3.13 -23.95
C GLY A 231 5.83 -3.30 -22.43
N LEU A 232 6.07 -2.24 -21.65
CA LEU A 232 6.11 -2.33 -20.18
C LEU A 232 4.74 -2.15 -19.51
N ILE A 233 3.70 -1.71 -20.24
CA ILE A 233 2.39 -1.41 -19.67
C ILE A 233 1.39 -2.52 -19.98
N ASP A 234 0.93 -3.22 -18.94
CA ASP A 234 -0.14 -4.21 -18.97
C ASP A 234 -0.81 -4.33 -17.57
N ASP A 235 -1.63 -5.36 -17.35
CA ASP A 235 -2.35 -5.62 -16.10
C ASP A 235 -1.45 -6.07 -14.93
N SER A 236 -0.19 -6.38 -15.21
CA SER A 236 0.81 -6.64 -14.17
C SER A 236 1.47 -5.35 -13.66
N SER A 237 1.28 -4.22 -14.33
CA SER A 237 2.01 -2.98 -14.08
C SER A 237 1.38 -2.14 -12.97
N ILE A 238 2.21 -1.69 -12.04
CA ILE A 238 1.86 -0.80 -10.91
C ILE A 238 2.63 0.51 -11.09
N LEU A 239 1.90 1.59 -11.31
CA LEU A 239 2.40 2.90 -11.69
C LEU A 239 2.17 3.87 -10.52
N ALA A 240 3.21 4.13 -9.72
CA ALA A 240 3.13 5.04 -8.58
C ALA A 240 3.14 6.50 -9.02
N HIS A 241 2.38 7.34 -8.32
CA HIS A 241 2.13 8.78 -8.52
C HIS A 241 1.27 9.09 -9.74
N ALA A 242 1.78 8.92 -10.96
CA ALA A 242 1.07 9.16 -12.24
C ALA A 242 0.23 10.47 -12.26
N SER A 243 0.83 11.57 -11.75
CA SER A 243 0.14 12.85 -11.54
C SER A 243 0.22 13.77 -12.77
N TRP A 244 1.38 13.82 -13.43
CA TRP A 244 1.61 14.64 -14.62
C TRP A 244 1.43 13.82 -15.89
N VAL A 245 0.19 13.70 -16.35
CA VAL A 245 -0.19 12.82 -17.46
C VAL A 245 -1.15 13.49 -18.44
N THR A 246 -1.17 12.99 -19.65
CA THR A 246 -2.08 13.40 -20.71
C THR A 246 -3.37 12.55 -20.72
N LYS A 247 -4.42 13.07 -21.36
CA LYS A 247 -5.66 12.27 -21.58
C LYS A 247 -5.41 10.98 -22.36
N ARG A 248 -4.39 10.96 -23.25
CA ARG A 248 -4.00 9.76 -24.01
C ARG A 248 -3.38 8.71 -23.11
N GLU A 249 -2.48 9.10 -22.22
CA GLU A 249 -1.87 8.20 -21.26
C GLU A 249 -2.90 7.61 -20.30
N ILE A 250 -3.86 8.42 -19.82
CA ILE A 250 -4.97 7.93 -18.99
C ILE A 250 -5.79 6.85 -19.73
N ALA A 251 -6.14 7.11 -20.99
CA ALA A 251 -6.89 6.15 -21.81
C ALA A 251 -6.08 4.87 -22.07
N LEU A 252 -4.77 4.99 -22.24
CA LEU A 252 -3.84 3.87 -22.42
C LEU A 252 -3.79 2.98 -21.16
N VAL A 253 -3.62 3.57 -19.98
CA VAL A 253 -3.63 2.86 -18.70
C VAL A 253 -4.92 2.07 -18.51
N GLY A 254 -6.08 2.71 -18.77
CA GLY A 254 -7.39 2.04 -18.70
C GLY A 254 -7.51 0.87 -19.68
N LYS A 255 -7.10 1.06 -20.95
CA LYS A 255 -7.10 0.01 -21.97
C LYS A 255 -6.23 -1.19 -21.57
N LYS A 256 -5.08 -0.91 -20.97
CA LYS A 256 -4.11 -1.93 -20.52
C LYS A 256 -4.45 -2.54 -19.15
N LYS A 257 -5.47 -2.02 -18.46
CA LYS A 257 -5.88 -2.43 -17.11
C LYS A 257 -4.75 -2.34 -16.07
N ALA A 258 -3.79 -1.43 -16.31
CA ALA A 258 -2.69 -1.21 -15.38
C ALA A 258 -3.19 -0.57 -14.07
N THR A 259 -2.43 -0.75 -13.01
CA THR A 259 -2.71 -0.17 -11.70
C THR A 259 -2.05 1.21 -11.58
N ILE A 260 -2.80 2.18 -11.07
CA ILE A 260 -2.30 3.49 -10.64
C ILE A 260 -2.32 3.53 -9.12
N VAL A 261 -1.24 4.04 -8.51
CA VAL A 261 -1.20 4.28 -7.07
C VAL A 261 -1.10 5.79 -6.80
N ASN A 262 -2.17 6.35 -6.26
CA ASN A 262 -2.20 7.74 -5.83
C ASN A 262 -1.54 7.88 -4.46
N CYS A 263 -0.51 8.75 -4.35
CA CYS A 263 0.22 9.07 -3.13
C CYS A 263 -0.02 10.54 -2.73
N PRO A 264 -1.24 10.90 -2.27
CA PRO A 264 -1.67 12.29 -2.20
C PRO A 264 -0.85 13.13 -1.22
N ILE A 265 -0.48 12.60 -0.05
CA ILE A 265 0.21 13.35 0.99
C ILE A 265 1.65 13.65 0.58
N SER A 266 2.38 12.64 0.10
CA SER A 266 3.75 12.81 -0.38
C SER A 266 3.82 13.83 -1.52
N ASN A 267 2.93 13.71 -2.52
CA ASN A 267 2.87 14.64 -3.64
C ASN A 267 2.61 16.10 -3.20
N LEU A 268 1.74 16.31 -2.21
CA LEU A 268 1.48 17.63 -1.64
C LEU A 268 2.67 18.15 -0.85
N LYS A 269 3.25 17.31 0.03
CA LYS A 269 4.37 17.71 0.89
C LYS A 269 5.62 18.06 0.08
N LEU A 270 5.95 17.27 -0.94
CA LEU A 270 7.06 17.54 -1.86
C LEU A 270 6.73 18.61 -2.91
N ALA A 271 5.49 19.15 -2.88
CA ALA A 271 5.02 20.17 -3.82
C ALA A 271 5.27 19.78 -5.28
N THR A 272 4.98 18.51 -5.65
CA THR A 272 5.21 17.99 -7.02
C THR A 272 4.35 18.72 -8.06
N GLY A 273 3.34 19.48 -7.64
CA GLY A 273 2.56 20.43 -8.43
C GLY A 273 1.42 19.81 -9.24
N GLY A 274 1.29 18.50 -9.27
CA GLY A 274 0.22 17.77 -9.94
C GLY A 274 -0.73 17.12 -8.95
N ILE A 275 -2.01 17.02 -9.31
CA ILE A 275 -2.98 16.16 -8.64
C ILE A 275 -3.20 14.95 -9.54
N CYS A 276 -2.98 13.75 -9.00
CA CYS A 276 -3.26 12.52 -9.75
C CYS A 276 -4.73 12.51 -10.20
N PRO A 277 -5.03 12.40 -11.50
CA PRO A 277 -6.40 12.46 -12.04
C PRO A 277 -7.16 11.14 -11.80
N VAL A 278 -7.37 10.83 -10.52
CA VAL A 278 -7.97 9.58 -10.03
C VAL A 278 -9.33 9.30 -10.67
N ARG A 279 -10.15 10.34 -10.81
CA ARG A 279 -11.48 10.26 -11.43
C ARG A 279 -11.39 9.76 -12.87
N GLU A 280 -10.48 10.34 -13.66
CA GLU A 280 -10.31 9.99 -15.07
C GLU A 280 -9.77 8.57 -15.23
N TYR A 281 -8.79 8.18 -14.43
CA TYR A 281 -8.28 6.81 -14.41
C TYR A 281 -9.38 5.80 -14.07
N TYR A 282 -10.14 6.07 -13.00
CA TYR A 282 -11.28 5.24 -12.61
C TYR A 282 -12.33 5.13 -13.71
N ALA A 283 -12.71 6.26 -14.34
CA ALA A 283 -13.68 6.30 -15.44
C ALA A 283 -13.19 5.57 -16.71
N LYS A 284 -11.88 5.41 -16.89
CA LYS A 284 -11.27 4.62 -17.98
C LYS A 284 -11.05 3.15 -17.63
N GLY A 285 -11.43 2.70 -16.44
CA GLY A 285 -11.33 1.32 -16.02
C GLY A 285 -9.93 0.88 -15.57
N ALA A 286 -9.05 1.82 -15.25
CA ALA A 286 -7.80 1.51 -14.58
C ALA A 286 -8.05 0.98 -13.16
N ASN A 287 -7.17 0.12 -12.65
CA ASN A 287 -7.18 -0.25 -11.24
C ASN A 287 -6.53 0.88 -10.44
N VAL A 288 -7.33 1.66 -9.72
CA VAL A 288 -6.81 2.78 -8.91
C VAL A 288 -6.65 2.34 -7.47
N CYS A 289 -5.47 2.61 -6.88
CA CYS A 289 -5.12 2.32 -5.50
C CYS A 289 -4.62 3.59 -4.78
N ILE A 290 -4.45 3.48 -3.46
CA ILE A 290 -3.87 4.52 -2.62
C ILE A 290 -2.61 3.98 -1.97
N GLY A 291 -1.56 4.81 -1.91
CA GLY A 291 -0.33 4.56 -1.20
C GLY A 291 0.05 5.74 -0.31
N THR A 292 0.86 5.49 0.69
CA THR A 292 1.40 6.56 1.54
C THR A 292 2.66 7.17 0.98
N ASP A 293 3.37 6.43 0.10
CA ASP A 293 4.78 6.66 -0.16
C ASP A 293 5.65 6.49 1.10
N GLY A 294 6.93 6.82 1.07
CA GLY A 294 7.84 6.65 2.20
C GLY A 294 7.62 7.65 3.34
N PRO A 295 7.92 7.27 4.59
CA PRO A 295 7.84 8.18 5.74
C PRO A 295 8.83 9.35 5.70
N ALA A 296 9.82 9.32 4.84
CA ALA A 296 10.70 10.46 4.59
C ALA A 296 10.00 11.57 3.79
N SER A 297 9.12 11.21 2.83
CA SER A 297 8.38 12.15 1.99
C SER A 297 6.98 12.49 2.53
N ASN A 298 6.32 11.55 3.20
CA ASN A 298 4.97 11.72 3.78
C ASN A 298 5.01 12.06 5.28
N ASN A 299 5.98 11.58 6.01
CA ASN A 299 6.10 11.50 7.47
C ASN A 299 5.13 10.53 8.16
N SER A 300 4.11 10.01 7.50
CA SER A 300 3.09 9.11 8.07
C SER A 300 2.83 7.91 7.16
N LEU A 301 2.56 6.76 7.76
CA LEU A 301 2.09 5.55 7.07
C LEU A 301 0.59 5.30 7.34
N ASN A 302 -0.13 6.33 7.77
CA ASN A 302 -1.55 6.28 8.08
C ASN A 302 -2.40 6.29 6.82
N MET A 303 -3.00 5.15 6.49
CA MET A 303 -3.86 5.01 5.32
C MET A 303 -5.18 5.78 5.43
N PHE A 304 -5.75 5.98 6.64
CA PHE A 304 -6.99 6.79 6.78
C PHE A 304 -6.77 8.23 6.33
N GLU A 305 -5.63 8.84 6.66
CA GLU A 305 -5.28 10.18 6.16
C GLU A 305 -5.14 10.22 4.65
N SER A 306 -4.45 9.23 4.08
CA SER A 306 -4.25 9.14 2.62
C SER A 306 -5.57 8.95 1.88
N ILE A 307 -6.49 8.12 2.40
CA ILE A 307 -7.84 7.90 1.84
C ILE A 307 -8.65 9.20 1.87
N LYS A 308 -8.71 9.84 3.04
CA LYS A 308 -9.43 11.11 3.24
C LYS A 308 -8.91 12.18 2.28
N LEU A 309 -7.60 12.39 2.27
CA LEU A 309 -6.99 13.44 1.47
C LEU A 309 -7.14 13.16 -0.04
N SER A 310 -7.02 11.90 -0.46
CA SER A 310 -7.30 11.50 -1.85
C SER A 310 -8.70 11.93 -2.27
N SER A 311 -9.72 11.69 -1.44
CA SER A 311 -11.10 12.10 -1.71
C SER A 311 -11.26 13.62 -1.75
N LEU A 312 -10.77 14.32 -0.74
CA LEU A 312 -10.94 15.77 -0.63
C LEU A 312 -10.26 16.53 -1.77
N LEU A 313 -9.07 16.09 -2.18
CA LEU A 313 -8.35 16.68 -3.31
C LEU A 313 -9.13 16.57 -4.63
N GLN A 314 -9.74 15.42 -4.90
CA GLN A 314 -10.57 15.27 -6.11
C GLN A 314 -11.78 16.23 -6.07
N LYS A 315 -12.49 16.31 -4.94
CA LYS A 315 -13.62 17.21 -4.76
C LYS A 315 -13.22 18.67 -4.95
N HIS A 316 -12.12 19.07 -4.32
CA HIS A 316 -11.59 20.44 -4.44
C HIS A 316 -11.15 20.75 -5.87
N HIS A 317 -10.39 19.87 -6.51
CA HIS A 317 -9.84 20.08 -7.86
C HIS A 317 -10.95 20.24 -8.93
N TYR A 318 -12.01 19.42 -8.85
CA TYR A 318 -13.11 19.46 -9.81
C TYR A 318 -14.23 20.41 -9.42
N TRP A 319 -14.16 21.08 -8.27
CA TRP A 319 -15.21 21.96 -7.73
C TRP A 319 -16.58 21.24 -7.65
N LYS A 320 -16.53 19.95 -7.29
CA LYS A 320 -17.70 19.06 -7.27
C LYS A 320 -17.68 18.19 -6.02
N ALA A 321 -18.73 18.31 -5.18
CA ALA A 321 -18.86 17.51 -3.97
C ALA A 321 -19.13 16.01 -4.26
N ASP A 322 -19.73 15.71 -5.40
CA ASP A 322 -20.18 14.39 -5.85
C ASP A 322 -19.24 13.73 -6.88
N VAL A 323 -17.99 14.19 -6.98
CA VAL A 323 -17.04 13.72 -8.02
C VAL A 323 -16.80 12.22 -8.00
N LEU A 324 -16.65 11.65 -6.83
CA LEU A 324 -16.56 10.21 -6.53
C LEU A 324 -17.12 9.97 -5.11
N PRO A 325 -17.97 8.97 -4.90
CA PRO A 325 -18.49 8.64 -3.56
C PRO A 325 -17.41 8.05 -2.64
N ALA A 326 -17.62 8.14 -1.33
CA ALA A 326 -16.72 7.62 -0.31
C ALA A 326 -16.39 6.12 -0.52
N GLN A 327 -17.39 5.33 -0.92
CA GLN A 327 -17.23 3.90 -1.23
C GLN A 327 -16.09 3.63 -2.21
N VAL A 328 -15.92 4.46 -3.24
CA VAL A 328 -14.87 4.26 -4.26
C VAL A 328 -13.47 4.42 -3.65
N PHE A 329 -13.30 5.35 -2.71
CA PHE A 329 -12.02 5.55 -2.02
C PHE A 329 -11.71 4.41 -1.04
N LEU A 330 -12.73 3.82 -0.41
CA LEU A 330 -12.56 2.60 0.39
C LEU A 330 -12.19 1.40 -0.51
N ASP A 331 -12.80 1.28 -1.69
CA ASP A 331 -12.42 0.26 -2.69
C ASP A 331 -10.94 0.40 -3.10
N PHE A 332 -10.45 1.61 -3.31
CA PHE A 332 -9.05 1.87 -3.67
C PHE A 332 -8.06 1.37 -2.62
N ALA A 333 -8.43 1.43 -1.35
CA ALA A 333 -7.59 1.04 -0.23
C ALA A 333 -7.82 -0.42 0.24
N THR A 334 -8.75 -1.15 -0.35
CA THR A 334 -9.09 -2.54 0.01
C THR A 334 -9.04 -3.46 -1.20
N ILE A 335 -10.13 -3.61 -1.96
CA ILE A 335 -10.26 -4.54 -3.08
C ILE A 335 -9.24 -4.24 -4.18
N ASN A 336 -9.11 -2.97 -4.55
CA ASN A 336 -8.20 -2.58 -5.63
C ASN A 336 -6.74 -2.77 -5.21
N GLY A 337 -6.41 -2.47 -3.95
CA GLY A 337 -5.11 -2.76 -3.36
C GLY A 337 -4.80 -4.26 -3.38
N ALA A 338 -5.74 -5.11 -2.97
CA ALA A 338 -5.57 -6.57 -3.01
C ALA A 338 -5.35 -7.08 -4.45
N ARG A 339 -6.05 -6.49 -5.43
CA ARG A 339 -5.85 -6.79 -6.86
C ARG A 339 -4.46 -6.37 -7.34
N ALA A 340 -3.99 -5.19 -6.96
CA ALA A 340 -2.64 -4.71 -7.29
C ALA A 340 -1.58 -5.65 -6.71
N PHE A 341 -1.78 -6.06 -5.47
CA PHE A 341 -0.92 -7.02 -4.77
C PHE A 341 -0.94 -8.42 -5.41
N GLY A 342 -2.05 -8.80 -6.03
CA GLY A 342 -2.25 -10.13 -6.64
C GLY A 342 -2.70 -11.19 -5.64
N ILE A 343 -3.38 -10.81 -4.55
CA ILE A 343 -3.87 -11.71 -3.49
C ILE A 343 -5.39 -11.84 -3.49
N ASN A 344 -5.89 -12.98 -3.03
CA ASN A 344 -7.33 -13.23 -2.88
C ASN A 344 -7.85 -12.69 -1.53
N ALA A 345 -7.74 -11.36 -1.34
CA ALA A 345 -8.17 -10.63 -0.15
C ALA A 345 -9.01 -9.40 -0.53
N GLY A 346 -9.20 -8.46 0.40
CA GLY A 346 -9.84 -7.17 0.17
C GLY A 346 -11.36 -7.16 0.28
N SER A 347 -11.98 -8.32 0.57
CA SER A 347 -13.40 -8.44 0.92
C SER A 347 -13.61 -9.52 1.97
N ILE A 348 -14.69 -9.40 2.75
CA ILE A 348 -15.09 -10.41 3.75
C ILE A 348 -16.09 -11.36 3.11
N GLU A 349 -15.57 -12.40 2.49
CA GLU A 349 -16.33 -13.43 1.78
C GLU A 349 -15.67 -14.79 1.98
N LYS A 350 -16.48 -15.86 1.96
CA LYS A 350 -15.99 -17.24 2.06
C LYS A 350 -14.86 -17.52 1.04
N GLY A 351 -13.77 -18.12 1.51
CA GLY A 351 -12.61 -18.52 0.70
C GLY A 351 -11.57 -17.41 0.47
N LYS A 352 -11.85 -16.18 0.88
CA LYS A 352 -10.87 -15.09 0.88
C LYS A 352 -9.86 -15.27 2.00
N LEU A 353 -8.67 -14.70 1.83
CA LEU A 353 -7.69 -14.59 2.90
C LEU A 353 -8.26 -13.76 4.06
N ALA A 354 -8.01 -14.20 5.27
CA ALA A 354 -8.46 -13.53 6.48
C ALA A 354 -7.46 -12.42 6.88
N ASP A 355 -7.48 -11.34 6.09
CA ASP A 355 -6.81 -10.07 6.35
C ASP A 355 -7.90 -9.07 6.77
N ILE A 356 -8.08 -8.87 8.07
CA ILE A 356 -9.28 -8.24 8.66
C ILE A 356 -8.86 -7.23 9.73
N VAL A 357 -9.60 -6.11 9.80
CA VAL A 357 -9.45 -5.10 10.82
C VAL A 357 -10.76 -4.86 11.56
N LEU A 358 -10.66 -4.68 12.88
CA LEU A 358 -11.76 -4.35 13.76
C LEU A 358 -11.58 -2.93 14.30
N LEU A 359 -12.63 -2.11 14.18
CA LEU A 359 -12.65 -0.74 14.69
C LEU A 359 -13.68 -0.63 15.83
N ASP A 360 -13.38 0.19 16.83
CA ASP A 360 -14.30 0.55 17.90
C ASP A 360 -15.39 1.48 17.36
N ALA A 361 -16.62 0.94 17.23
CA ALA A 361 -17.77 1.67 16.72
C ALA A 361 -18.33 2.70 17.73
N THR A 362 -17.93 2.60 18.99
CA THR A 362 -18.45 3.49 20.05
C THR A 362 -17.73 4.83 20.13
N MET A 363 -16.59 4.95 19.48
CA MET A 363 -15.81 6.19 19.52
C MET A 363 -16.57 7.38 18.91
N PRO A 364 -16.49 8.59 19.53
CA PRO A 364 -17.28 9.76 19.12
C PRO A 364 -17.14 10.12 17.64
N ASN A 365 -15.93 9.98 17.06
CA ASN A 365 -15.65 10.33 15.67
C ASN A 365 -16.33 9.41 14.64
N LEU A 366 -16.85 8.25 15.04
CA LEU A 366 -17.63 7.36 14.19
C LEU A 366 -19.15 7.47 14.39
N ASN A 367 -19.60 8.42 15.21
CA ASN A 367 -21.00 8.62 15.57
C ASN A 367 -21.48 10.05 15.28
N PRO A 368 -22.76 10.25 14.85
CA PRO A 368 -23.75 9.21 14.53
C PRO A 368 -23.43 8.49 13.21
N GLN A 369 -23.97 7.27 13.04
CA GLN A 369 -23.69 6.41 11.88
C GLN A 369 -24.75 6.55 10.78
N HIS A 370 -24.97 7.76 10.27
CA HIS A 370 -25.90 7.97 9.14
C HIS A 370 -25.39 7.34 7.83
N ASP A 371 -24.08 7.44 7.60
CA ASP A 371 -23.37 6.80 6.48
C ASP A 371 -22.03 6.26 7.01
N LEU A 372 -22.01 4.96 7.28
CA LEU A 372 -20.84 4.31 7.88
C LEU A 372 -19.60 4.39 6.98
N ILE A 373 -19.77 4.27 5.66
CA ILE A 373 -18.65 4.36 4.70
C ILE A 373 -18.09 5.78 4.68
N SER A 374 -18.95 6.78 4.72
CA SER A 374 -18.52 8.18 4.84
C SER A 374 -17.72 8.41 6.13
N ASN A 375 -18.20 7.87 7.27
CA ASN A 375 -17.47 7.98 8.54
C ASN A 375 -16.10 7.28 8.46
N ILE A 376 -16.01 6.09 7.86
CA ILE A 376 -14.72 5.40 7.66
C ILE A 376 -13.75 6.24 6.83
N VAL A 377 -14.21 6.83 5.73
CA VAL A 377 -13.35 7.58 4.81
C VAL A 377 -12.94 8.95 5.35
N TYR A 378 -13.82 9.65 6.06
CA TYR A 378 -13.58 11.03 6.44
C TYR A 378 -13.23 11.26 7.91
N THR A 379 -13.60 10.35 8.81
CA THR A 379 -13.43 10.57 10.25
C THR A 379 -12.68 9.47 10.99
N ALA A 380 -12.64 8.24 10.43
CA ALA A 380 -11.86 7.18 11.07
C ALA A 380 -10.37 7.54 11.13
N SER A 381 -9.72 7.01 12.14
CA SER A 381 -8.30 7.23 12.43
C SER A 381 -7.66 5.95 12.99
N PRO A 382 -6.35 5.87 13.11
CA PRO A 382 -5.67 4.74 13.74
C PRO A 382 -6.14 4.47 15.18
N ALA A 383 -6.67 5.48 15.88
CA ALA A 383 -7.20 5.31 17.23
C ALA A 383 -8.42 4.38 17.27
N ASN A 384 -9.20 4.32 16.21
CA ASN A 384 -10.36 3.44 16.12
C ASN A 384 -10.00 1.96 15.96
N VAL A 385 -8.81 1.65 15.41
CA VAL A 385 -8.39 0.26 15.15
C VAL A 385 -8.05 -0.43 16.46
N THR A 386 -8.76 -1.49 16.79
CA THR A 386 -8.55 -2.24 18.04
C THR A 386 -7.85 -3.56 17.81
N ASP A 387 -8.20 -4.28 16.74
CA ASP A 387 -7.67 -5.62 16.48
C ASP A 387 -7.35 -5.76 14.98
N VAL A 388 -6.28 -6.48 14.67
CA VAL A 388 -5.82 -6.73 13.30
C VAL A 388 -5.47 -8.20 13.14
N ILE A 389 -6.05 -8.82 12.13
CA ILE A 389 -5.80 -10.21 11.73
C ILE A 389 -5.14 -10.17 10.36
N VAL A 390 -4.00 -10.82 10.21
CA VAL A 390 -3.28 -10.97 8.94
C VAL A 390 -3.05 -12.46 8.68
N ASN A 391 -3.39 -12.92 7.49
CA ASN A 391 -3.24 -14.34 7.12
C ASN A 391 -3.88 -15.29 8.15
N GLY A 392 -5.03 -14.89 8.72
CA GLY A 392 -5.74 -15.64 9.75
C GLY A 392 -5.08 -15.66 11.15
N LYS A 393 -3.99 -14.93 11.34
CA LYS A 393 -3.28 -14.84 12.62
C LYS A 393 -3.57 -13.48 13.28
N MET A 394 -3.84 -13.49 14.58
CA MET A 394 -4.02 -12.27 15.37
C MET A 394 -2.66 -11.56 15.54
N VAL A 395 -2.49 -10.41 14.87
CA VAL A 395 -1.25 -9.61 14.93
C VAL A 395 -1.35 -8.51 15.97
N MET A 396 -2.52 -7.87 16.07
CA MET A 396 -2.81 -6.87 17.11
C MET A 396 -4.14 -7.19 17.78
N ARG A 397 -4.20 -7.06 19.11
CA ARG A 397 -5.43 -7.23 19.92
C ARG A 397 -5.52 -6.14 20.97
N ALA A 398 -6.69 -5.54 21.12
CA ALA A 398 -6.94 -4.44 22.06
C ALA A 398 -5.83 -3.36 21.97
N ARG A 399 -5.43 -3.01 20.73
CA ARG A 399 -4.36 -2.05 20.40
C ARG A 399 -2.95 -2.46 20.84
N GLN A 400 -2.73 -3.70 21.22
CA GLN A 400 -1.41 -4.23 21.54
C GLN A 400 -0.94 -5.16 20.41
N ILE A 401 0.20 -4.88 19.79
CA ILE A 401 0.85 -5.78 18.84
C ILE A 401 1.39 -6.98 19.61
N LEU A 402 1.07 -8.19 19.13
CA LEU A 402 1.37 -9.42 19.85
C LEU A 402 2.68 -10.08 19.41
N THR A 403 3.19 -9.70 18.26
CA THR A 403 4.28 -10.40 17.57
C THR A 403 5.66 -9.77 17.81
N VAL A 404 5.69 -8.51 18.19
CA VAL A 404 6.91 -7.75 18.51
C VAL A 404 6.70 -6.83 19.70
N ASP A 405 7.79 -6.52 20.41
CA ASP A 405 7.80 -5.48 21.45
C ASP A 405 8.02 -4.12 20.80
N GLU A 406 6.93 -3.34 20.66
CA GLU A 406 6.96 -2.01 20.04
C GLU A 406 7.88 -1.02 20.78
N ARG A 407 7.96 -1.10 22.12
CA ARG A 407 8.84 -0.21 22.89
C ARG A 407 10.29 -0.47 22.54
N ARG A 408 10.66 -1.74 22.47
CA ARG A 408 12.01 -2.15 22.04
C ARG A 408 12.31 -1.69 20.62
N VAL A 409 11.34 -1.79 19.69
CA VAL A 409 11.53 -1.28 18.30
C VAL A 409 11.84 0.21 18.31
N VAL A 410 11.07 1.02 19.08
CA VAL A 410 11.29 2.46 19.21
C VAL A 410 12.64 2.78 19.88
N GLU A 411 13.02 2.05 20.91
CA GLU A 411 14.31 2.21 21.58
C GLU A 411 15.48 1.92 20.63
N GLU A 412 15.42 0.83 19.89
CA GLU A 412 16.47 0.45 18.94
C GLU A 412 16.60 1.47 17.80
N ILE A 413 15.48 1.91 17.20
CA ILE A 413 15.55 2.88 16.11
C ILE A 413 16.13 4.22 16.59
N ASN A 414 15.78 4.67 17.80
CA ASN A 414 16.32 5.92 18.37
C ASN A 414 17.82 5.86 18.69
N LYS A 415 18.37 4.66 18.93
CA LYS A 415 19.82 4.47 19.12
C LYS A 415 20.60 4.53 17.81
N ILE A 416 19.97 4.13 16.69
CA ILE A 416 20.64 3.92 15.41
C ILE A 416 20.23 4.94 14.33
N ALA A 417 19.22 5.78 14.60
CA ALA A 417 18.86 6.89 13.71
C ALA A 417 20.00 7.93 13.59
N PHE A 418 20.01 8.69 12.49
CA PHE A 418 21.04 9.69 12.18
C PHE A 418 20.90 10.95 13.03
#